data_23a9e4d4e5c718e09bf69abac90d5428
#
_entry.id   23a9e4d4e5c718e09bf69abac90d5428
#
_cell.length_a   1.000
_cell.length_b   1.000
_cell.length_c   1.000
_cell.angle_alpha   90.00
_cell.angle_beta   90.00
_cell.angle_gamma   90.00
#
_symmetry.space_group_name_H-M   'P 1'
#
loop_
_entity.id
_entity.type
_entity.pdbx_description
1 polymer ?
#
loop_
_entity_poly.entity_id
_entity_poly.type
_entity_poly.pdbx_seq_one_letter_code
_entity_poly.pdbx_strand_id
1 'polypeptide(L)'
;MNINHESHAISRRSFLKASGVVGAAGILAACGGSSSSSTAASSGATSAPNTTGAAPLKEFISWETTNRELESWNILYTQMASDMNVATNLWEGLLSFDCYGKAVASVAKEWSHNEDSSVWTFNLRDDVDWVDVNGEVKAHLTSKDFLVGLEWVLNAAKNQANNTSMPNETLTGAADYYQKTSDMGDAAADLTYQDMLDAGVGVEAPDDYTLVFTCKNPCPYFDTVAAYTSFYPASEDLINELGIEGFRACDYTNMWYNGPYVVEEFISQNTKSYIPNPNYFGANDVSRFDRFTVTMISDGTVTFQLYQNRELDEMDVGESTLTTIQADPNSEYNDQLCEKRPKKYSYQMHFNYQKNNEDGTPDDNWNKAIANTAFRQCFYKGLELTNWY
;
A
#
# COMPACT_ATOMS: atom_id res chain seq x y z
N MET A 1 15.35 34.12 2.71
CA MET A 1 14.58 33.68 1.56
C MET A 1 14.48 32.17 1.73
N ASN A 2 13.37 31.70 2.28
CA ASN A 2 13.14 30.25 2.44
C ASN A 2 12.65 29.73 1.08
N ILE A 3 13.50 29.03 0.39
CA ILE A 3 13.10 28.27 -0.79
C ILE A 3 12.82 26.86 -0.27
N ASN A 4 11.54 26.55 -0.05
CA ASN A 4 11.11 25.19 0.18
C ASN A 4 11.25 24.44 -1.15
N HIS A 5 12.20 23.55 -1.26
CA HIS A 5 12.29 22.59 -2.36
C HIS A 5 11.32 21.45 -2.07
N GLU A 6 10.07 21.64 -2.46
CA GLU A 6 9.07 20.57 -2.43
C GLU A 6 9.08 19.80 -3.75
N SER A 7 9.07 18.49 -3.66
CA SER A 7 8.90 17.65 -4.85
C SER A 7 7.44 17.74 -5.33
N HIS A 8 7.23 17.96 -6.61
CA HIS A 8 5.90 18.11 -7.20
C HIS A 8 5.50 16.85 -7.98
N ALA A 9 4.21 16.56 -8.02
CA ALA A 9 3.62 15.50 -8.83
C ALA A 9 2.73 16.09 -9.92
N ILE A 10 2.72 15.49 -11.09
CA ILE A 10 1.85 15.90 -12.22
C ILE A 10 0.73 14.86 -12.35
N SER A 11 -0.53 15.31 -12.44
CA SER A 11 -1.70 14.44 -12.53
C SER A 11 -2.58 14.76 -13.74
N ARG A 12 -3.04 13.71 -14.44
CA ARG A 12 -3.93 13.79 -15.62
C ARG A 12 -5.31 14.40 -15.35
N ARG A 13 -5.74 14.47 -14.08
CA ARG A 13 -7.02 15.09 -13.70
C ARG A 13 -7.14 16.57 -14.10
N SER A 14 -6.01 17.27 -14.19
CA SER A 14 -5.98 18.66 -14.66
C SER A 14 -6.14 18.78 -16.18
N PHE A 15 -5.74 17.74 -16.92
CA PHE A 15 -5.79 17.68 -18.39
C PHE A 15 -7.21 17.48 -18.95
N LEU A 16 -8.05 16.67 -18.27
CA LEU A 16 -9.42 16.38 -18.73
C LEU A 16 -10.36 17.61 -18.70
N LYS A 17 -9.95 18.72 -18.10
CA LYS A 17 -10.73 19.98 -18.13
C LYS A 17 -10.45 20.84 -19.36
N ALA A 18 -9.36 20.58 -20.08
CA ALA A 18 -8.91 21.43 -21.19
C ALA A 18 -9.10 20.83 -22.61
N SER A 19 -9.28 19.51 -22.74
CA SER A 19 -9.38 18.88 -24.06
C SER A 19 -10.79 18.39 -24.38
N GLY A 20 -11.67 19.32 -24.64
CA GLY A 20 -12.81 19.09 -25.54
C GLY A 20 -12.32 19.16 -26.98
N VAL A 21 -12.50 18.03 -27.71
CA VAL A 21 -12.43 17.92 -29.18
C VAL A 21 -11.04 18.05 -29.83
N VAL A 22 -10.44 16.92 -30.26
CA VAL A 22 -10.04 16.69 -31.67
C VAL A 22 -9.86 15.18 -31.88
N GLY A 23 -10.39 14.73 -33.03
CA GLY A 23 -10.63 13.36 -33.41
C GLY A 23 -9.41 12.52 -33.75
N ALA A 24 -9.71 11.25 -33.84
CA ALA A 24 -8.86 10.17 -34.29
C ALA A 24 -8.41 10.35 -35.75
N ALA A 25 -7.12 10.22 -36.00
CA ALA A 25 -6.58 9.74 -37.29
C ALA A 25 -5.10 9.35 -37.13
N GLY A 26 -4.83 8.07 -37.24
CA GLY A 26 -3.73 7.52 -38.03
C GLY A 26 -2.31 7.58 -37.52
N ILE A 27 -1.83 6.46 -36.95
CA ILE A 27 -0.42 6.12 -37.13
C ILE A 27 -0.34 4.65 -37.59
N LEU A 28 -0.07 4.51 -38.91
CA LEU A 28 0.60 3.34 -39.47
C LEU A 28 1.58 3.88 -40.50
N ALA A 29 2.85 3.66 -40.27
CA ALA A 29 3.88 3.36 -41.23
C ALA A 29 5.24 3.93 -40.84
N ALA A 30 6.16 3.05 -40.56
CA ALA A 30 7.51 3.13 -41.10
C ALA A 30 8.30 1.83 -40.78
N CYS A 31 8.32 0.92 -41.77
CA CYS A 31 9.56 0.18 -42.07
C CYS A 31 9.53 -0.12 -43.55
N GLY A 32 10.55 0.39 -44.25
CA GLY A 32 10.65 0.38 -45.66
C GLY A 32 11.15 -0.92 -46.29
N GLY A 33 11.00 -1.03 -47.60
CA GLY A 33 11.72 -1.97 -48.45
C GLY A 33 10.96 -2.49 -49.66
N SER A 34 11.06 -1.80 -50.76
CA SER A 34 11.14 -2.25 -52.18
C SER A 34 10.12 -3.19 -52.79
N SER A 35 9.41 -2.59 -53.77
CA SER A 35 9.11 -3.01 -55.18
C SER A 35 8.38 -4.33 -55.45
N SER A 36 7.27 -4.24 -56.06
CA SER A 36 6.84 -4.46 -57.44
C SER A 36 5.43 -5.03 -57.59
N SER A 37 4.68 -4.26 -58.38
CA SER A 37 3.64 -4.61 -59.38
C SER A 37 2.50 -5.58 -59.11
N SER A 38 1.30 -4.97 -59.23
CA SER A 38 0.11 -5.41 -60.00
C SER A 38 -0.71 -6.61 -59.53
N THR A 39 -1.93 -6.44 -59.17
CA THR A 39 -3.16 -6.61 -59.97
C THR A 39 -4.38 -6.56 -59.05
N ALA A 40 -5.41 -5.90 -59.51
CA ALA A 40 -6.70 -5.77 -58.89
C ALA A 40 -7.46 -7.11 -58.83
N ALA A 41 -8.13 -7.36 -57.70
CA ALA A 41 -9.36 -8.16 -57.65
C ALA A 41 -10.26 -7.67 -56.54
N SER A 42 -11.45 -7.38 -56.88
CA SER A 42 -12.56 -6.85 -56.10
C SER A 42 -13.15 -7.88 -55.12
N SER A 43 -13.90 -7.30 -54.20
CA SER A 43 -15.04 -7.86 -53.49
C SER A 43 -14.83 -8.65 -52.21
N GLY A 44 -15.47 -8.10 -51.19
CA GLY A 44 -15.76 -8.78 -49.94
C GLY A 44 -15.79 -7.83 -48.78
N ALA A 45 -16.76 -6.91 -48.74
CA ALA A 45 -17.09 -6.18 -47.53
C ALA A 45 -17.66 -7.19 -46.51
N THR A 46 -16.82 -7.74 -45.67
CA THR A 46 -17.23 -8.36 -44.39
C THR A 46 -17.46 -7.22 -43.43
N SER A 47 -18.73 -6.93 -43.19
CA SER A 47 -19.15 -6.07 -42.10
C SER A 47 -18.51 -6.53 -40.79
N ALA A 48 -17.65 -5.69 -40.25
CA ALA A 48 -17.20 -5.82 -38.85
C ALA A 48 -18.44 -5.90 -37.94
N PRO A 49 -18.45 -6.75 -36.92
CA PRO A 49 -19.55 -6.77 -35.97
C PRO A 49 -19.62 -5.37 -35.34
N ASN A 50 -20.84 -4.82 -35.34
CA ASN A 50 -21.19 -3.62 -34.65
C ASN A 50 -20.98 -3.89 -33.13
N THR A 51 -19.82 -3.60 -32.60
CA THR A 51 -19.61 -3.48 -31.16
C THR A 51 -20.38 -2.25 -30.73
N THR A 52 -21.57 -2.46 -30.21
CA THR A 52 -22.31 -1.49 -29.42
C THR A 52 -21.33 -0.92 -28.41
N GLY A 53 -21.01 0.37 -28.56
CA GLY A 53 -19.93 1.04 -27.89
C GLY A 53 -20.01 0.94 -26.37
N ALA A 54 -19.18 0.07 -25.81
CA ALA A 54 -18.81 0.20 -24.40
C ALA A 54 -18.14 1.56 -24.21
N ALA A 55 -18.47 2.25 -23.14
CA ALA A 55 -17.75 3.46 -22.77
C ALA A 55 -16.24 3.15 -22.67
N PRO A 56 -15.35 4.08 -23.05
CA PRO A 56 -13.92 3.83 -22.93
C PRO A 56 -13.55 3.51 -21.48
N LEU A 57 -12.71 2.50 -21.28
CA LEU A 57 -12.21 2.06 -19.99
C LEU A 57 -11.55 3.26 -19.28
N LYS A 58 -11.93 3.48 -18.01
CA LYS A 58 -11.28 4.46 -17.16
C LYS A 58 -10.10 3.80 -16.47
N GLU A 59 -8.95 3.86 -17.09
CA GLU A 59 -7.71 3.35 -16.54
C GLU A 59 -6.88 4.48 -15.90
N PHE A 60 -6.16 4.16 -14.83
CA PHE A 60 -5.14 5.02 -14.24
C PHE A 60 -3.83 4.25 -14.17
N ILE A 61 -2.79 4.81 -14.79
CA ILE A 61 -1.46 4.19 -14.87
C ILE A 61 -0.49 4.98 -14.01
N SER A 62 -0.07 4.36 -12.92
CA SER A 62 0.99 4.81 -12.02
C SER A 62 2.29 4.07 -12.29
N TRP A 63 3.32 4.37 -11.51
CA TRP A 63 4.60 3.71 -11.64
C TRP A 63 5.28 3.49 -10.28
N GLU A 64 6.19 2.52 -10.25
CA GLU A 64 7.09 2.26 -9.12
C GLU A 64 8.45 1.79 -9.65
N THR A 65 9.50 1.94 -8.86
CA THR A 65 10.82 1.46 -9.27
C THR A 65 10.96 -0.05 -9.08
N THR A 66 11.66 -0.73 -10.00
CA THR A 66 11.84 -2.18 -9.94
C THR A 66 12.58 -2.67 -8.69
N ASN A 67 13.36 -1.79 -8.01
CA ASN A 67 14.01 -2.11 -6.74
C ASN A 67 13.06 -2.06 -5.53
N ARG A 68 11.78 -1.75 -5.75
CA ARG A 68 10.71 -1.79 -4.75
C ARG A 68 9.65 -2.83 -5.14
N GLU A 69 10.09 -3.98 -5.64
CA GLU A 69 9.17 -5.08 -5.90
C GLU A 69 8.55 -5.59 -4.60
N LEU A 70 7.33 -6.09 -4.72
CA LEU A 70 6.58 -6.73 -3.65
C LEU A 70 7.35 -7.94 -3.11
N GLU A 71 7.58 -7.96 -1.79
CA GLU A 71 8.24 -9.07 -1.10
C GLU A 71 7.24 -10.06 -0.53
N SER A 72 6.06 -9.59 -0.12
CA SER A 72 5.01 -10.42 0.46
C SER A 72 3.61 -9.92 0.09
N TRP A 73 2.73 -10.84 -0.26
CA TRP A 73 1.29 -10.59 -0.41
C TRP A 73 0.55 -10.60 0.92
N ASN A 74 1.15 -11.12 1.98
CA ASN A 74 0.53 -11.12 3.31
C ASN A 74 0.74 -9.78 4.02
N ILE A 75 -0.32 -8.96 4.05
CA ILE A 75 -0.29 -7.62 4.66
C ILE A 75 0.00 -7.67 6.18
N LEU A 76 -0.33 -8.76 6.85
CA LEU A 76 -0.06 -8.92 8.29
C LEU A 76 1.38 -9.34 8.56
N TYR A 77 2.07 -9.88 7.57
CA TYR A 77 3.44 -10.36 7.68
C TYR A 77 4.47 -9.28 7.29
N THR A 78 4.16 -8.44 6.31
CA THR A 78 5.11 -7.47 5.77
C THR A 78 5.30 -6.22 6.62
N GLN A 79 6.50 -5.65 6.56
CA GLN A 79 6.82 -4.30 7.06
C GLN A 79 7.23 -3.35 5.93
N MET A 80 7.26 -3.84 4.68
CA MET A 80 7.77 -3.08 3.56
C MET A 80 6.74 -2.08 3.04
N ALA A 81 7.17 -0.83 2.85
CA ALA A 81 6.28 0.21 2.32
C ALA A 81 5.80 -0.10 0.89
N SER A 82 6.61 -0.79 0.08
CA SER A 82 6.21 -1.27 -1.25
C SER A 82 5.01 -2.21 -1.20
N ASP A 83 5.04 -3.16 -0.25
CA ASP A 83 3.95 -4.12 -0.07
C ASP A 83 2.69 -3.43 0.44
N MET A 84 2.84 -2.50 1.38
CA MET A 84 1.72 -1.71 1.90
C MET A 84 1.05 -0.84 0.81
N ASN A 85 1.82 -0.33 -0.16
CA ASN A 85 1.26 0.43 -1.28
C ASN A 85 0.36 -0.43 -2.18
N VAL A 86 0.69 -1.71 -2.33
CA VAL A 86 -0.16 -2.68 -3.03
C VAL A 86 -1.37 -3.04 -2.16
N ALA A 87 -1.11 -3.41 -0.92
CA ALA A 87 -2.08 -3.96 0.01
C ALA A 87 -3.23 -2.98 0.30
N THR A 88 -2.98 -1.68 0.43
CA THR A 88 -4.02 -0.67 0.68
C THR A 88 -5.03 -0.50 -0.46
N ASN A 89 -4.81 -1.12 -1.61
CA ASN A 89 -5.79 -1.20 -2.69
C ASN A 89 -6.63 -2.48 -2.63
N LEU A 90 -6.17 -3.49 -1.88
CA LEU A 90 -6.71 -4.84 -1.89
C LEU A 90 -7.41 -5.22 -0.58
N TRP A 91 -7.02 -4.59 0.53
CA TRP A 91 -7.58 -4.85 1.85
C TRP A 91 -7.98 -3.57 2.57
N GLU A 92 -9.02 -3.67 3.36
CA GLU A 92 -9.49 -2.63 4.27
C GLU A 92 -9.35 -3.09 5.72
N GLY A 93 -8.89 -2.17 6.56
CA GLY A 93 -8.84 -2.34 8.01
C GLY A 93 -10.04 -1.69 8.71
N LEU A 94 -9.92 -1.50 10.03
CA LEU A 94 -10.96 -0.80 10.81
C LEU A 94 -11.24 0.58 10.26
N LEU A 95 -10.18 1.35 10.02
CA LEU A 95 -10.23 2.71 9.51
C LEU A 95 -9.26 2.85 8.33
N SER A 96 -9.52 3.84 7.48
CA SER A 96 -8.66 4.24 6.38
C SER A 96 -8.19 5.69 6.58
N PHE A 97 -7.41 6.22 5.65
CA PHE A 97 -6.98 7.61 5.67
C PHE A 97 -7.50 8.35 4.44
N ASP A 98 -8.04 9.53 4.69
CA ASP A 98 -8.33 10.43 3.58
C ASP A 98 -7.04 10.99 2.96
N CYS A 99 -7.22 11.72 1.87
CA CYS A 99 -6.12 12.35 1.18
C CYS A 99 -5.36 13.42 2.01
N TYR A 100 -5.84 13.77 3.20
CA TYR A 100 -5.17 14.70 4.15
C TYR A 100 -4.51 13.95 5.31
N GLY A 101 -4.57 12.62 5.33
CA GLY A 101 -4.03 11.78 6.39
C GLY A 101 -4.89 11.73 7.65
N LYS A 102 -6.16 12.12 7.55
CA LYS A 102 -7.12 12.01 8.65
C LYS A 102 -7.76 10.62 8.62
N ALA A 103 -7.89 9.96 9.78
CA ALA A 103 -8.61 8.71 9.91
C ALA A 103 -10.09 8.89 9.52
N VAL A 104 -10.59 8.01 8.69
CA VAL A 104 -11.97 7.98 8.19
C VAL A 104 -12.53 6.55 8.31
N ALA A 105 -13.86 6.45 8.30
CA ALA A 105 -14.55 5.16 8.36
C ALA A 105 -14.13 4.24 7.19
N SER A 106 -13.96 2.97 7.50
CA SER A 106 -13.76 1.88 6.56
C SER A 106 -14.63 0.69 7.00
N VAL A 107 -14.07 -0.45 7.43
CA VAL A 107 -14.85 -1.56 8.00
C VAL A 107 -15.56 -1.14 9.29
N ALA A 108 -14.93 -0.30 10.11
CA ALA A 108 -15.64 0.36 11.20
C ALA A 108 -16.38 1.62 10.67
N LYS A 109 -17.70 1.63 10.82
CA LYS A 109 -18.56 2.76 10.43
C LYS A 109 -18.55 3.89 11.45
N GLU A 110 -18.32 3.56 12.72
CA GLU A 110 -18.27 4.50 13.84
C GLU A 110 -17.28 4.01 14.90
N TRP A 111 -16.66 4.94 15.62
CA TRP A 111 -15.79 4.64 16.75
C TRP A 111 -15.90 5.72 17.82
N SER A 112 -15.60 5.33 19.04
CA SER A 112 -15.59 6.21 20.20
C SER A 112 -14.59 5.73 21.24
N HIS A 113 -14.29 6.57 22.22
CA HIS A 113 -13.44 6.20 23.34
C HIS A 113 -14.01 6.72 24.66
N ASN A 114 -13.53 6.13 25.77
CA ASN A 114 -13.84 6.60 27.12
C ASN A 114 -13.14 7.96 27.42
N GLU A 115 -13.37 8.53 28.60
CA GLU A 115 -12.94 9.90 28.95
C GLU A 115 -11.41 10.08 28.84
N ASP A 116 -10.61 9.09 29.23
CA ASP A 116 -9.14 9.17 29.21
C ASP A 116 -8.52 8.56 27.94
N SER A 117 -9.32 8.13 26.97
CA SER A 117 -8.87 7.48 25.73
C SER A 117 -8.07 6.19 25.94
N SER A 118 -8.31 5.47 27.03
CA SER A 118 -7.70 4.17 27.30
C SER A 118 -8.50 2.99 26.76
N VAL A 119 -9.81 3.18 26.50
CA VAL A 119 -10.70 2.15 25.93
C VAL A 119 -11.38 2.72 24.70
N TRP A 120 -11.28 1.99 23.60
CA TRP A 120 -11.84 2.37 22.30
C TRP A 120 -12.83 1.32 21.83
N THR A 121 -13.96 1.77 21.33
CA THR A 121 -15.03 0.92 20.77
C THR A 121 -15.21 1.24 19.29
N PHE A 122 -15.20 0.21 18.45
CA PHE A 122 -15.44 0.28 17.01
C PHE A 122 -16.69 -0.51 16.66
N ASN A 123 -17.63 0.14 15.98
CA ASN A 123 -18.85 -0.49 15.46
C ASN A 123 -18.63 -0.81 13.97
N LEU A 124 -18.62 -2.09 13.64
CA LEU A 124 -18.33 -2.58 12.30
C LEU A 124 -19.57 -2.51 11.39
N ARG A 125 -19.32 -2.50 10.10
CA ARG A 125 -20.32 -2.75 9.06
C ARG A 125 -20.73 -4.22 9.07
N ASP A 126 -21.90 -4.50 8.54
CA ASP A 126 -22.45 -5.85 8.36
C ASP A 126 -22.62 -6.22 6.88
N ASP A 127 -21.91 -5.52 5.99
CA ASP A 127 -21.97 -5.70 4.53
C ASP A 127 -20.58 -5.86 3.90
N VAL A 128 -19.61 -6.37 4.66
CA VAL A 128 -18.24 -6.59 4.19
C VAL A 128 -18.01 -8.08 3.93
N ASP A 129 -17.60 -8.41 2.72
CA ASP A 129 -17.32 -9.77 2.31
C ASP A 129 -15.84 -9.97 1.97
N TRP A 130 -15.34 -11.15 2.27
CA TRP A 130 -14.12 -11.69 1.70
C TRP A 130 -14.41 -12.26 0.31
N VAL A 131 -13.61 -11.87 -0.68
CA VAL A 131 -13.70 -12.39 -2.04
C VAL A 131 -12.37 -13.00 -2.49
N ASP A 132 -12.42 -13.94 -3.41
CA ASP A 132 -11.21 -14.44 -4.09
C ASP A 132 -10.75 -13.49 -5.21
N VAL A 133 -9.70 -13.88 -5.92
CA VAL A 133 -9.14 -13.10 -7.04
C VAL A 133 -10.14 -12.88 -8.19
N ASN A 134 -11.16 -13.73 -8.32
CA ASN A 134 -12.23 -13.59 -9.32
C ASN A 134 -13.37 -12.70 -8.84
N GLY A 135 -13.32 -12.22 -7.60
CA GLY A 135 -14.39 -11.45 -6.97
C GLY A 135 -15.56 -12.32 -6.46
N GLU A 136 -15.37 -13.62 -6.35
CA GLU A 136 -16.39 -14.53 -5.79
C GLU A 136 -16.36 -14.46 -4.25
N VAL A 137 -17.54 -14.29 -3.63
CA VAL A 137 -17.68 -14.23 -2.18
C VAL A 137 -17.30 -15.58 -1.55
N LYS A 138 -16.40 -15.54 -0.58
CA LYS A 138 -15.90 -16.71 0.15
C LYS A 138 -16.42 -16.78 1.59
N ALA A 139 -16.48 -15.64 2.26
CA ALA A 139 -16.95 -15.55 3.63
C ALA A 139 -17.46 -14.12 3.92
N HIS A 140 -18.21 -13.98 5.00
CA HIS A 140 -18.62 -12.69 5.53
C HIS A 140 -17.65 -12.25 6.63
N LEU A 141 -17.22 -10.98 6.60
CA LEU A 141 -16.27 -10.43 7.56
C LEU A 141 -16.99 -10.00 8.85
N THR A 142 -16.43 -10.41 9.98
CA THR A 142 -16.94 -10.09 11.32
C THR A 142 -15.85 -9.59 12.25
N SER A 143 -16.19 -9.23 13.47
CA SER A 143 -15.24 -8.88 14.53
C SER A 143 -14.23 -9.99 14.82
N LYS A 144 -14.60 -11.26 14.62
CA LYS A 144 -13.73 -12.42 14.78
C LYS A 144 -12.50 -12.34 13.87
N ASP A 145 -12.65 -11.87 12.62
CA ASP A 145 -11.53 -11.77 11.66
C ASP A 145 -10.44 -10.81 12.18
N PHE A 146 -10.83 -9.76 12.89
CA PHE A 146 -9.87 -8.85 13.54
C PHE A 146 -9.16 -9.51 14.73
N LEU A 147 -9.84 -10.37 15.48
CA LEU A 147 -9.19 -11.15 16.54
C LEU A 147 -8.19 -12.13 15.95
N VAL A 148 -8.56 -12.83 14.88
CA VAL A 148 -7.70 -13.75 14.14
C VAL A 148 -6.47 -13.03 13.57
N GLY A 149 -6.67 -11.87 12.93
CA GLY A 149 -5.57 -11.06 12.39
C GLY A 149 -4.63 -10.56 13.48
N LEU A 150 -5.15 -10.09 14.61
CA LEU A 150 -4.34 -9.62 15.73
C LEU A 150 -3.55 -10.76 16.38
N GLU A 151 -4.18 -11.93 16.58
CA GLU A 151 -3.49 -13.11 17.09
C GLU A 151 -2.37 -13.55 16.15
N TRP A 152 -2.62 -13.56 14.82
CA TRP A 152 -1.58 -13.84 13.83
C TRP A 152 -0.36 -12.94 14.00
N VAL A 153 -0.58 -11.63 14.13
CA VAL A 153 0.49 -10.63 14.29
C VAL A 153 1.24 -10.83 15.61
N LEU A 154 0.53 -11.11 16.72
CA LEU A 154 1.11 -11.24 18.05
C LEU A 154 1.68 -12.64 18.35
N ASN A 155 1.51 -13.60 17.45
CA ASN A 155 2.05 -14.95 17.59
C ASN A 155 3.39 -15.07 16.89
N ALA A 156 4.47 -15.19 17.67
CA ALA A 156 5.84 -15.25 17.14
C ALA A 156 6.09 -16.46 16.23
N ALA A 157 5.43 -17.59 16.47
CA ALA A 157 5.54 -18.78 15.63
C ALA A 157 4.84 -18.61 14.27
N LYS A 158 3.72 -17.86 14.23
CA LYS A 158 2.95 -17.61 12.99
C LYS A 158 3.55 -16.49 12.17
N ASN A 159 3.81 -15.33 12.77
CA ASN A 159 4.22 -14.10 12.10
C ASN A 159 5.74 -13.84 12.10
N GLN A 160 6.52 -14.70 12.72
CA GLN A 160 7.99 -14.57 12.82
C GLN A 160 8.47 -13.18 13.29
N ALA A 161 7.72 -12.57 14.21
CA ALA A 161 8.00 -11.25 14.79
C ALA A 161 7.96 -10.06 13.82
N ASN A 162 7.41 -10.21 12.64
CA ASN A 162 7.21 -9.09 11.75
C ASN A 162 6.00 -8.25 12.21
N ASN A 163 6.06 -6.94 12.00
CA ASN A 163 4.95 -5.99 12.18
C ASN A 163 4.28 -5.98 13.58
N THR A 164 5.00 -6.33 14.63
CA THR A 164 4.45 -6.47 16.01
C THR A 164 4.56 -5.23 16.87
N SER A 165 5.33 -4.22 16.47
CA SER A 165 5.68 -3.08 17.34
C SER A 165 4.45 -2.28 17.79
N MET A 166 3.54 -1.96 16.88
CA MET A 166 2.37 -1.14 17.21
C MET A 166 1.44 -1.79 18.24
N PRO A 167 0.93 -3.02 18.04
CA PRO A 167 0.10 -3.65 19.05
C PRO A 167 0.87 -3.90 20.36
N ASN A 168 2.14 -4.30 20.33
CA ASN A 168 2.96 -4.51 21.51
C ASN A 168 3.15 -3.23 22.35
N GLU A 169 3.22 -2.08 21.72
CA GLU A 169 3.41 -0.81 22.40
C GLU A 169 2.09 -0.19 22.89
N THR A 170 0.98 -0.52 22.28
CA THR A 170 -0.29 0.16 22.53
C THR A 170 -1.26 -0.65 23.36
N LEU A 171 -1.42 -1.97 23.12
CA LEU A 171 -2.44 -2.78 23.77
C LEU A 171 -1.96 -3.39 25.08
N THR A 172 -2.86 -3.44 26.07
CA THR A 172 -2.66 -4.19 27.31
C THR A 172 -2.37 -5.65 26.99
N GLY A 173 -1.39 -6.26 27.66
CA GLY A 173 -1.07 -7.69 27.55
C GLY A 173 -0.48 -8.15 26.22
N ALA A 174 -0.44 -7.32 25.18
CA ALA A 174 0.04 -7.72 23.84
C ALA A 174 1.52 -8.14 23.86
N ALA A 175 2.38 -7.35 24.50
CA ALA A 175 3.80 -7.67 24.61
C ALA A 175 4.05 -8.94 25.42
N ASP A 176 3.25 -9.20 26.47
CA ASP A 176 3.36 -10.40 27.30
C ASP A 176 2.92 -11.65 26.52
N TYR A 177 1.85 -11.53 25.71
CA TYR A 177 1.40 -12.61 24.83
C TYR A 177 2.45 -12.91 23.75
N TYR A 178 2.99 -11.89 23.10
CA TYR A 178 4.08 -12.05 22.14
C TYR A 178 5.30 -12.76 22.76
N GLN A 179 5.72 -12.35 23.97
CA GLN A 179 6.83 -13.01 24.66
C GLN A 179 6.50 -14.47 25.00
N LYS A 180 5.27 -14.76 25.49
CA LYS A 180 4.80 -16.11 25.73
C LYS A 180 4.89 -16.99 24.47
N THR A 181 4.40 -16.51 23.34
CA THR A 181 4.45 -17.26 22.08
C THR A 181 5.88 -17.45 21.57
N SER A 182 6.75 -16.48 21.78
CA SER A 182 8.18 -16.56 21.47
C SER A 182 8.89 -17.63 22.32
N ASP A 183 8.58 -17.68 23.62
CA ASP A 183 9.16 -18.67 24.55
C ASP A 183 8.67 -20.10 24.28
N MET A 184 7.44 -20.23 23.77
CA MET A 184 6.87 -21.53 23.36
C MET A 184 7.47 -22.08 22.06
N GLY A 185 8.06 -21.22 21.22
CA GLY A 185 8.58 -21.59 19.91
C GLY A 185 7.47 -22.19 19.02
N ASP A 186 7.80 -23.23 18.26
CA ASP A 186 6.88 -23.85 17.28
C ASP A 186 5.55 -24.31 17.88
N ALA A 187 5.51 -24.63 19.19
CA ALA A 187 4.28 -25.04 19.87
C ALA A 187 3.23 -23.89 19.95
N ALA A 188 3.65 -22.65 19.79
CA ALA A 188 2.71 -21.53 19.76
C ALA A 188 1.89 -21.47 18.45
N ALA A 189 2.29 -22.18 17.41
CA ALA A 189 1.57 -22.23 16.15
C ALA A 189 0.13 -22.80 16.28
N ASP A 190 -0.10 -23.66 17.29
CA ASP A 190 -1.42 -24.27 17.55
C ASP A 190 -2.35 -23.34 18.37
N LEU A 191 -1.86 -22.21 18.89
CA LEU A 191 -2.69 -21.27 19.63
C LEU A 191 -3.67 -20.54 18.69
N THR A 192 -4.81 -20.14 19.26
CA THR A 192 -5.89 -19.46 18.58
C THR A 192 -6.10 -18.04 19.14
N TYR A 193 -6.96 -17.25 18.52
CA TYR A 193 -7.37 -15.96 19.08
C TYR A 193 -8.00 -16.11 20.47
N GLN A 194 -8.63 -17.25 20.80
CA GLN A 194 -9.18 -17.48 22.13
C GLN A 194 -8.07 -17.57 23.18
N ASP A 195 -6.95 -18.23 22.87
CA ASP A 195 -5.79 -18.30 23.76
C ASP A 195 -5.15 -16.92 23.99
N MET A 196 -5.23 -16.04 22.99
CA MET A 196 -4.81 -14.63 23.09
C MET A 196 -5.75 -13.85 24.03
N LEU A 197 -7.07 -14.02 23.90
CA LEU A 197 -8.05 -13.40 24.81
C LEU A 197 -7.89 -13.91 26.24
N ASP A 198 -7.73 -15.21 26.43
CA ASP A 198 -7.54 -15.84 27.75
C ASP A 198 -6.21 -15.41 28.41
N ALA A 199 -5.22 -15.01 27.62
CA ALA A 199 -3.98 -14.43 28.09
C ALA A 199 -4.12 -12.96 28.53
N GLY A 200 -5.27 -12.31 28.31
CA GLY A 200 -5.57 -10.97 28.76
C GLY A 200 -5.07 -9.87 27.83
N VAL A 201 -4.93 -10.16 26.54
CA VAL A 201 -4.68 -9.10 25.54
C VAL A 201 -5.89 -8.18 25.47
N GLY A 202 -5.66 -6.88 25.50
CA GLY A 202 -6.69 -5.84 25.58
C GLY A 202 -7.49 -5.68 24.29
N VAL A 203 -8.21 -6.72 23.89
CA VAL A 203 -9.18 -6.71 22.80
C VAL A 203 -10.36 -7.62 23.16
N GLU A 204 -11.57 -7.20 22.82
CA GLU A 204 -12.80 -7.97 23.01
C GLU A 204 -13.71 -7.81 21.78
N ALA A 205 -14.45 -8.85 21.45
CA ALA A 205 -15.52 -8.85 20.45
C ALA A 205 -16.83 -9.33 21.12
N PRO A 206 -17.60 -8.43 21.75
CA PRO A 206 -18.81 -8.80 22.46
C PRO A 206 -19.93 -9.31 21.54
N ASP A 207 -19.87 -8.99 20.27
CA ASP A 207 -20.74 -9.49 19.20
C ASP A 207 -20.01 -9.43 17.84
N ASP A 208 -20.68 -9.88 16.77
CA ASP A 208 -20.09 -10.02 15.43
C ASP A 208 -19.66 -8.66 14.80
N TYR A 209 -20.14 -7.54 15.32
CA TYR A 209 -19.94 -6.22 14.72
C TYR A 209 -19.43 -5.16 15.72
N THR A 210 -18.96 -5.59 16.87
CA THR A 210 -18.36 -4.70 17.87
C THR A 210 -16.97 -5.18 18.26
N LEU A 211 -16.00 -4.26 18.26
CA LEU A 211 -14.66 -4.47 18.79
C LEU A 211 -14.37 -3.45 19.88
N VAL A 212 -13.77 -3.90 20.96
CA VAL A 212 -13.33 -3.03 22.06
C VAL A 212 -11.85 -3.27 22.31
N PHE A 213 -11.05 -2.19 22.24
CA PHE A 213 -9.62 -2.23 22.50
C PHE A 213 -9.30 -1.52 23.81
N THR A 214 -8.46 -2.13 24.64
CA THR A 214 -7.95 -1.55 25.88
C THR A 214 -6.45 -1.27 25.74
N CYS A 215 -6.11 0.00 25.73
CA CYS A 215 -4.73 0.46 25.67
C CYS A 215 -4.05 0.35 27.05
N LYS A 216 -2.76 0.06 27.07
CA LYS A 216 -1.96 0.01 28.32
C LYS A 216 -1.76 1.39 28.96
N ASN A 217 -1.92 2.46 28.19
CA ASN A 217 -1.90 3.86 28.62
C ASN A 217 -2.94 4.65 27.82
N PRO A 218 -3.39 5.82 28.33
CA PRO A 218 -4.21 6.71 27.51
C PRO A 218 -3.60 6.97 26.13
N CYS A 219 -4.36 6.70 25.06
CA CYS A 219 -3.90 6.79 23.67
C CYS A 219 -4.91 7.59 22.82
N PRO A 220 -4.91 8.92 22.91
CA PRO A 220 -5.90 9.77 22.23
C PRO A 220 -5.79 9.76 20.70
N TYR A 221 -4.80 9.09 20.14
CA TYR A 221 -4.54 8.92 18.71
C TYR A 221 -4.69 7.45 18.26
N PHE A 222 -5.36 6.62 19.06
CA PHE A 222 -5.48 5.18 18.75
C PHE A 222 -6.27 4.92 17.45
N ASP A 223 -7.13 5.81 17.03
CA ASP A 223 -7.80 5.76 15.72
C ASP A 223 -6.76 5.69 14.56
N THR A 224 -5.70 6.46 14.64
CA THR A 224 -4.61 6.38 13.65
C THR A 224 -3.78 5.11 13.75
N VAL A 225 -3.64 4.56 14.95
CA VAL A 225 -2.98 3.26 15.19
C VAL A 225 -3.84 2.11 14.67
N ALA A 226 -5.15 2.14 14.92
CA ALA A 226 -6.10 1.12 14.47
C ALA A 226 -6.26 1.07 12.92
N ALA A 227 -5.89 2.13 12.23
CA ALA A 227 -5.82 2.17 10.77
C ALA A 227 -4.55 1.53 10.19
N TYR A 228 -3.63 1.06 11.04
CA TYR A 228 -2.38 0.46 10.58
C TYR A 228 -2.55 -1.03 10.27
N THR A 229 -1.73 -1.54 9.33
CA THR A 229 -1.86 -2.90 8.79
C THR A 229 -1.73 -4.02 9.83
N SER A 230 -1.03 -3.79 10.95
CA SER A 230 -0.97 -4.76 12.06
C SER A 230 -2.29 -4.97 12.81
N PHE A 231 -3.32 -4.18 12.50
CA PHE A 231 -4.68 -4.32 13.02
C PHE A 231 -5.67 -4.74 11.94
N TYR A 232 -5.21 -5.19 10.76
CA TYR A 232 -6.08 -5.65 9.69
C TYR A 232 -6.66 -7.04 10.00
N PRO A 233 -7.83 -7.35 9.45
CA PRO A 233 -8.48 -8.63 9.67
C PRO A 233 -7.78 -9.75 8.87
N ALA A 234 -7.95 -10.99 9.31
CA ALA A 234 -7.62 -12.20 8.57
C ALA A 234 -8.75 -13.22 8.67
N SER A 235 -9.08 -13.88 7.58
CA SER A 235 -10.05 -14.96 7.60
C SER A 235 -9.47 -16.23 8.20
N GLU A 236 -10.11 -16.75 9.26
CA GLU A 236 -9.74 -18.04 9.83
C GLU A 236 -9.93 -19.19 8.83
N ASP A 237 -10.97 -19.12 8.00
CA ASP A 237 -11.24 -20.12 6.97
C ASP A 237 -10.11 -20.17 5.94
N LEU A 238 -9.60 -19.02 5.50
CA LEU A 238 -8.45 -18.96 4.61
C LEU A 238 -7.18 -19.53 5.25
N ILE A 239 -6.91 -19.16 6.52
CA ILE A 239 -5.74 -19.71 7.24
C ILE A 239 -5.85 -21.24 7.38
N ASN A 240 -7.04 -21.75 7.65
CA ASN A 240 -7.28 -23.19 7.73
C ASN A 240 -7.14 -23.90 6.37
N GLU A 241 -7.54 -23.24 5.29
CA GLU A 241 -7.40 -23.77 3.92
C GLU A 241 -5.93 -23.86 3.49
N LEU A 242 -5.15 -22.81 3.75
CA LEU A 242 -3.76 -22.71 3.31
C LEU A 242 -2.76 -23.34 4.30
N GLY A 243 -3.15 -23.43 5.57
CA GLY A 243 -2.23 -23.69 6.68
C GLY A 243 -1.34 -22.48 6.97
N ILE A 244 -0.60 -22.52 8.09
CA ILE A 244 0.24 -21.40 8.55
C ILE A 244 1.31 -21.04 7.52
N GLU A 245 2.03 -22.04 7.00
CA GLU A 245 3.08 -21.81 6.00
C GLU A 245 2.51 -21.29 4.67
N GLY A 246 1.37 -21.85 4.24
CA GLY A 246 0.69 -21.40 3.03
C GLY A 246 0.16 -19.97 3.17
N PHE A 247 -0.42 -19.60 4.32
CA PHE A 247 -0.89 -18.24 4.55
C PHE A 247 0.28 -17.24 4.65
N ARG A 248 1.41 -17.63 5.26
CA ARG A 248 2.63 -16.80 5.29
C ARG A 248 3.19 -16.56 3.89
N ALA A 249 3.21 -17.59 3.04
CA ALA A 249 3.76 -17.57 1.68
C ALA A 249 2.68 -17.44 0.59
N CYS A 250 1.50 -16.90 0.94
CA CYS A 250 0.42 -16.71 -0.01
C CYS A 250 0.81 -15.80 -1.17
N ASP A 251 0.12 -15.97 -2.29
CA ASP A 251 0.22 -15.09 -3.44
C ASP A 251 -1.15 -14.52 -3.84
N TYR A 252 -1.17 -13.66 -4.84
CA TYR A 252 -2.39 -12.98 -5.28
C TYR A 252 -3.49 -13.94 -5.78
N THR A 253 -3.17 -15.19 -6.14
CA THR A 253 -4.13 -16.16 -6.67
C THR A 253 -4.87 -16.92 -5.59
N ASN A 254 -4.29 -17.02 -4.39
CA ASN A 254 -4.85 -17.78 -3.27
C ASN A 254 -5.19 -16.92 -2.04
N MET A 255 -4.91 -15.59 -2.07
CA MET A 255 -5.39 -14.66 -1.06
C MET A 255 -6.86 -14.31 -1.23
N TRP A 256 -7.51 -13.94 -0.13
CA TRP A 256 -8.82 -13.31 -0.15
C TRP A 256 -8.71 -11.80 0.10
N TYR A 257 -9.61 -11.05 -0.47
CA TYR A 257 -9.63 -9.60 -0.53
C TYR A 257 -10.92 -9.05 0.05
N ASN A 258 -10.88 -7.91 0.71
CA ASN A 258 -12.07 -7.18 1.18
C ASN A 258 -12.02 -5.69 0.79
N GLY A 259 -11.01 -5.30 0.04
CA GLY A 259 -10.78 -3.91 -0.40
C GLY A 259 -11.43 -3.56 -1.73
N PRO A 260 -11.17 -2.34 -2.23
CA PRO A 260 -11.82 -1.79 -3.43
C PRO A 260 -11.45 -2.48 -4.74
N TYR A 261 -10.34 -3.21 -4.78
CA TYR A 261 -9.84 -3.89 -5.97
C TYR A 261 -9.44 -5.32 -5.67
N VAL A 262 -9.37 -6.13 -6.72
CA VAL A 262 -8.71 -7.44 -6.78
C VAL A 262 -7.60 -7.40 -7.84
N VAL A 263 -6.64 -8.32 -7.77
CA VAL A 263 -5.55 -8.38 -8.75
C VAL A 263 -6.04 -8.97 -10.05
N GLU A 264 -5.86 -8.27 -11.17
CA GLU A 264 -6.11 -8.77 -12.52
C GLU A 264 -4.88 -9.46 -13.08
N GLU A 265 -3.72 -8.82 -12.94
CA GLU A 265 -2.45 -9.32 -13.47
C GLU A 265 -1.28 -8.92 -12.56
N PHE A 266 -0.36 -9.83 -12.39
CA PHE A 266 0.93 -9.56 -11.75
C PHE A 266 2.05 -10.19 -12.56
N ILE A 267 2.91 -9.34 -13.11
CA ILE A 267 4.15 -9.72 -13.79
C ILE A 267 5.30 -9.07 -13.02
N SER A 268 6.06 -9.89 -12.28
CA SER A 268 7.16 -9.40 -11.45
C SER A 268 8.13 -8.52 -12.25
N GLN A 269 8.57 -7.42 -11.65
CA GLN A 269 9.47 -6.41 -12.24
C GLN A 269 8.92 -5.72 -13.50
N ASN A 270 7.63 -5.87 -13.80
CA ASN A 270 7.02 -5.34 -15.01
C ASN A 270 5.71 -4.60 -14.72
N THR A 271 4.65 -5.31 -14.29
CA THR A 271 3.33 -4.68 -14.13
C THR A 271 2.50 -5.33 -13.03
N LYS A 272 1.67 -4.53 -12.39
CA LYS A 272 0.62 -4.94 -11.46
C LYS A 272 -0.66 -4.25 -11.88
N SER A 273 -1.70 -5.01 -12.25
CA SER A 273 -3.00 -4.47 -12.64
C SER A 273 -4.09 -4.92 -11.69
N TYR A 274 -4.98 -4.00 -11.39
CA TYR A 274 -6.08 -4.19 -10.44
C TYR A 274 -7.39 -3.79 -11.09
N ILE A 275 -8.44 -4.61 -10.89
CA ILE A 275 -9.81 -4.32 -11.32
C ILE A 275 -10.73 -4.20 -10.11
N PRO A 276 -11.85 -3.46 -10.22
CA PRO A 276 -12.76 -3.27 -9.11
C PRO A 276 -13.28 -4.58 -8.53
N ASN A 277 -13.21 -4.71 -7.20
CA ASN A 277 -13.93 -5.75 -6.48
C ASN A 277 -15.45 -5.52 -6.66
N PRO A 278 -16.18 -6.47 -7.25
CA PRO A 278 -17.61 -6.29 -7.49
C PRO A 278 -18.45 -6.27 -6.20
N ASN A 279 -17.92 -6.85 -5.12
CA ASN A 279 -18.58 -6.96 -3.83
C ASN A 279 -18.02 -5.99 -2.79
N TYR A 280 -17.31 -4.94 -3.21
CA TYR A 280 -16.78 -3.95 -2.30
C TYR A 280 -17.90 -3.11 -1.69
N PHE A 281 -17.98 -3.07 -0.36
CA PHE A 281 -19.02 -2.36 0.40
C PHE A 281 -19.08 -0.85 0.08
N GLY A 282 -17.93 -0.21 -0.19
CA GLY A 282 -17.82 1.21 -0.54
C GLY A 282 -18.01 1.54 -2.02
N ALA A 283 -18.51 0.62 -2.84
CA ALA A 283 -18.59 0.76 -4.29
C ALA A 283 -19.44 1.98 -4.75
N ASN A 284 -20.43 2.38 -3.97
CA ASN A 284 -21.27 3.53 -4.26
C ASN A 284 -20.74 4.85 -3.69
N ASP A 285 -19.80 4.79 -2.75
CA ASP A 285 -19.32 5.95 -2.00
C ASP A 285 -18.03 6.52 -2.58
N VAL A 286 -17.27 5.69 -3.33
CA VAL A 286 -15.99 6.06 -3.92
C VAL A 286 -15.97 5.87 -5.44
N SER A 287 -15.38 6.83 -6.14
CA SER A 287 -15.10 6.68 -7.56
C SER A 287 -13.87 5.80 -7.73
N ARG A 288 -14.03 4.68 -8.41
CA ARG A 288 -12.94 3.77 -8.77
C ARG A 288 -12.64 3.85 -10.26
N PHE A 289 -11.41 3.59 -10.62
CA PHE A 289 -11.05 3.34 -12.01
C PHE A 289 -11.51 1.93 -12.42
N ASP A 290 -11.83 1.73 -13.69
CA ASP A 290 -12.17 0.40 -14.22
C ASP A 290 -10.92 -0.51 -14.26
N ARG A 291 -9.74 0.10 -14.31
CA ARG A 291 -8.43 -0.54 -14.11
C ARG A 291 -7.45 0.45 -13.48
N PHE A 292 -6.67 -0.03 -12.52
CA PHE A 292 -5.52 0.67 -11.97
C PHE A 292 -4.26 -0.16 -12.25
N THR A 293 -3.28 0.43 -12.93
CA THR A 293 -2.05 -0.26 -13.33
C THR A 293 -0.84 0.42 -12.71
N VAL A 294 0.08 -0.36 -12.15
CA VAL A 294 1.40 0.10 -11.70
C VAL A 294 2.45 -0.48 -12.62
N THR A 295 3.11 0.37 -13.40
CA THR A 295 4.21 -0.02 -14.28
C THR A 295 5.53 0.04 -13.51
N MET A 296 6.32 -1.05 -13.56
CA MET A 296 7.62 -1.11 -12.90
C MET A 296 8.70 -0.54 -13.83
N ILE A 297 9.41 0.49 -13.37
CA ILE A 297 10.40 1.23 -14.16
C ILE A 297 11.77 1.17 -13.46
N SER A 298 12.80 0.70 -14.16
CA SER A 298 14.14 0.56 -13.58
C SER A 298 14.88 1.91 -13.43
N ASP A 299 14.58 2.87 -14.30
CA ASP A 299 15.20 4.20 -14.31
C ASP A 299 14.11 5.30 -14.31
N GLY A 300 13.89 5.91 -13.15
CA GLY A 300 12.91 6.98 -12.97
C GLY A 300 13.17 8.24 -13.80
N THR A 301 14.34 8.38 -14.42
CA THR A 301 14.65 9.55 -15.26
C THR A 301 13.81 9.61 -16.55
N VAL A 302 13.25 8.47 -16.98
CA VAL A 302 12.40 8.38 -18.18
C VAL A 302 10.93 8.72 -17.91
N THR A 303 10.52 8.83 -16.65
CA THR A 303 9.10 8.99 -16.29
C THR A 303 8.45 10.24 -16.90
N PHE A 304 9.19 11.34 -17.02
CA PHE A 304 8.65 12.55 -17.67
C PHE A 304 8.32 12.31 -19.14
N GLN A 305 9.18 11.58 -19.86
CA GLN A 305 8.92 11.24 -21.26
C GLN A 305 7.71 10.29 -21.40
N LEU A 306 7.59 9.30 -20.49
CA LEU A 306 6.45 8.40 -20.48
C LEU A 306 5.15 9.16 -20.16
N TYR A 307 5.19 10.12 -19.24
CA TYR A 307 4.07 11.00 -18.96
C TYR A 307 3.68 11.84 -20.17
N GLN A 308 4.66 12.44 -20.87
CA GLN A 308 4.44 13.20 -22.10
C GLN A 308 3.82 12.34 -23.21
N ASN A 309 4.22 11.08 -23.31
CA ASN A 309 3.67 10.10 -24.26
C ASN A 309 2.31 9.55 -23.82
N ARG A 310 1.80 9.90 -22.62
CA ARG A 310 0.57 9.37 -22.03
C ARG A 310 0.62 7.88 -21.69
N GLU A 311 1.82 7.40 -21.40
CA GLU A 311 2.07 6.04 -20.91
C GLU A 311 1.99 5.98 -19.38
N LEU A 312 2.03 7.14 -18.70
CA LEU A 312 1.78 7.32 -17.27
C LEU A 312 0.76 8.44 -17.06
N ASP A 313 -0.07 8.32 -16.03
CA ASP A 313 -1.03 9.33 -15.61
C ASP A 313 -0.51 10.21 -14.47
N GLU A 314 0.57 9.79 -13.82
CA GLU A 314 1.27 10.56 -12.81
C GLU A 314 2.78 10.27 -12.81
N MET A 315 3.55 11.20 -12.28
CA MET A 315 4.97 11.02 -11.99
C MET A 315 5.43 11.96 -10.88
N ASP A 316 6.52 11.60 -10.24
CA ASP A 316 7.25 12.49 -9.35
C ASP A 316 8.15 13.42 -10.15
N VAL A 317 8.03 14.73 -9.94
CA VAL A 317 8.83 15.74 -10.63
C VAL A 317 10.08 16.05 -9.83
N GLY A 318 11.25 15.67 -10.35
CA GLY A 318 12.55 16.03 -9.77
C GLY A 318 12.90 17.51 -10.04
N GLU A 319 13.85 18.04 -9.30
CA GLU A 319 14.26 19.47 -9.35
C GLU A 319 14.61 19.97 -10.77
N SER A 320 15.36 19.17 -11.53
CA SER A 320 15.75 19.55 -12.90
C SER A 320 14.56 19.65 -13.85
N THR A 321 13.62 18.72 -13.75
CA THR A 321 12.39 18.72 -14.55
C THR A 321 11.48 19.88 -14.12
N LEU A 322 11.34 20.11 -12.81
CA LEU A 322 10.57 21.23 -12.28
C LEU A 322 11.11 22.56 -12.78
N THR A 323 12.44 22.78 -12.70
CA THR A 323 13.10 23.97 -13.19
C THR A 323 12.83 24.17 -14.69
N THR A 324 12.88 23.09 -15.47
CA THR A 324 12.61 23.15 -16.92
C THR A 324 11.16 23.55 -17.22
N ILE A 325 10.19 22.95 -16.51
CA ILE A 325 8.77 23.27 -16.65
C ILE A 325 8.50 24.73 -16.29
N GLN A 326 9.02 25.19 -15.15
CA GLN A 326 8.80 26.54 -14.64
C GLN A 326 9.53 27.64 -15.44
N ALA A 327 10.62 27.30 -16.14
CA ALA A 327 11.33 28.24 -17.00
C ALA A 327 10.54 28.64 -18.25
N ASP A 328 9.59 27.83 -18.69
CA ASP A 328 8.68 28.17 -19.80
C ASP A 328 7.29 28.55 -19.25
N PRO A 329 6.94 29.84 -19.23
CA PRO A 329 5.62 30.28 -18.74
C PRO A 329 4.44 29.73 -19.56
N ASN A 330 4.69 29.25 -20.78
CA ASN A 330 3.67 28.67 -21.66
C ASN A 330 3.67 27.12 -21.62
N SER A 331 4.46 26.51 -20.75
CA SER A 331 4.47 25.06 -20.59
C SER A 331 3.07 24.55 -20.22
N GLU A 332 2.55 23.61 -21.01
CA GLU A 332 1.27 22.95 -20.73
C GLU A 332 1.26 22.17 -19.39
N TYR A 333 2.43 21.95 -18.79
CA TYR A 333 2.60 21.21 -17.54
C TYR A 333 2.52 22.12 -16.29
N ASN A 334 2.61 23.44 -16.41
CA ASN A 334 2.56 24.35 -15.26
C ASN A 334 1.27 24.19 -14.44
N ASP A 335 0.12 24.05 -15.13
CA ASP A 335 -1.18 23.89 -14.48
C ASP A 335 -1.41 22.45 -13.95
N GLN A 336 -0.50 21.52 -14.25
CA GLN A 336 -0.57 20.12 -13.82
C GLN A 336 0.30 19.84 -12.60
N LEU A 337 1.17 20.79 -12.23
CA LEU A 337 2.01 20.67 -11.05
C LEU A 337 1.14 20.69 -9.77
N CYS A 338 1.32 19.67 -8.95
CA CYS A 338 0.66 19.56 -7.65
C CYS A 338 1.71 19.45 -6.56
N GLU A 339 1.55 20.22 -5.47
CA GLU A 339 2.40 20.03 -4.30
C GLU A 339 2.21 18.66 -3.69
N LYS A 340 3.31 17.97 -3.41
CA LYS A 340 3.27 16.77 -2.58
C LYS A 340 2.89 17.15 -1.16
N ARG A 341 1.98 16.36 -0.62
CA ARG A 341 1.63 16.50 0.79
C ARG A 341 2.75 15.98 1.68
N PRO A 342 2.89 16.51 2.91
CA PRO A 342 3.79 15.94 3.88
C PRO A 342 3.52 14.44 4.05
N LYS A 343 4.57 13.63 3.94
CA LYS A 343 4.48 12.19 4.19
C LYS A 343 4.29 11.96 5.70
N LYS A 344 3.57 10.92 6.07
CA LYS A 344 3.42 10.51 7.48
C LYS A 344 4.68 9.90 8.08
N TYR A 345 5.71 9.66 7.27
CA TYR A 345 6.98 9.08 7.71
C TYR A 345 8.04 10.15 7.87
N SER A 346 8.80 10.06 8.95
CA SER A 346 10.06 10.81 9.13
C SER A 346 11.24 9.89 8.80
N TYR A 347 12.31 10.49 8.24
CA TYR A 347 13.54 9.77 7.97
C TYR A 347 14.53 10.00 9.11
N GLN A 348 15.22 8.93 9.51
CA GLN A 348 16.22 8.98 10.57
C GLN A 348 17.51 8.33 10.08
N MET A 349 18.64 8.90 10.50
CA MET A 349 19.94 8.28 10.29
C MET A 349 20.31 7.49 11.54
N HIS A 350 20.41 6.17 11.40
CA HIS A 350 20.83 5.29 12.46
C HIS A 350 22.31 4.99 12.35
N PHE A 351 23.01 5.06 13.47
CA PHE A 351 24.42 4.71 13.55
C PHE A 351 24.58 3.30 14.10
N ASN A 352 25.38 2.48 13.42
CA ASN A 352 25.76 1.18 13.96
C ASN A 352 26.83 1.36 15.04
N TYR A 353 26.46 1.12 16.30
CA TYR A 353 27.37 1.25 17.45
C TYR A 353 28.25 0.01 17.68
N GLN A 354 27.95 -1.10 17.02
CA GLN A 354 28.64 -2.38 17.15
C GLN A 354 28.93 -2.97 15.76
N LYS A 355 29.65 -2.19 14.95
CA LYS A 355 30.04 -2.63 13.61
C LYS A 355 31.12 -3.71 13.71
N ASN A 356 30.98 -4.77 12.94
CA ASN A 356 31.99 -5.79 12.71
C ASN A 356 32.60 -5.64 11.32
N ASN A 357 33.86 -6.09 11.19
CA ASN A 357 34.52 -6.31 9.91
C ASN A 357 33.92 -7.52 9.19
N GLU A 358 34.28 -7.72 7.93
CA GLU A 358 33.79 -8.86 7.12
C GLU A 358 34.16 -10.23 7.72
N ASP A 359 35.24 -10.31 8.49
CA ASP A 359 35.71 -11.53 9.18
C ASP A 359 34.99 -11.76 10.55
N GLY A 360 34.00 -10.91 10.90
CA GLY A 360 33.24 -10.99 12.14
C GLY A 360 33.92 -10.33 13.35
N THR A 361 35.16 -9.83 13.23
CA THR A 361 35.83 -9.12 14.33
C THR A 361 35.29 -7.70 14.48
N PRO A 362 35.27 -7.12 15.73
CA PRO A 362 34.84 -5.74 15.94
C PRO A 362 35.67 -4.73 15.13
N ASP A 363 34.99 -3.76 14.47
CA ASP A 363 35.66 -2.59 13.90
C ASP A 363 35.91 -1.57 15.04
N ASP A 364 37.02 -1.75 15.75
CA ASP A 364 37.37 -0.93 16.91
C ASP A 364 37.50 0.56 16.58
N ASN A 365 37.93 0.91 15.37
CA ASN A 365 38.07 2.29 14.94
C ASN A 365 36.72 2.96 14.77
N TRP A 366 35.80 2.30 14.06
CA TRP A 366 34.44 2.80 13.91
C TRP A 366 33.70 2.82 15.25
N ASN A 367 33.74 1.72 16.02
CA ASN A 367 33.01 1.60 17.27
C ASN A 367 33.47 2.64 18.30
N LYS A 368 34.75 2.94 18.36
CA LYS A 368 35.30 4.02 19.18
C LYS A 368 34.88 5.41 18.69
N ALA A 369 34.93 5.65 17.36
CA ALA A 369 34.54 6.92 16.80
C ALA A 369 33.05 7.20 17.02
N ILE A 370 32.18 6.25 16.72
CA ILE A 370 30.72 6.41 16.83
C ILE A 370 30.24 6.53 18.29
N ALA A 371 30.96 5.97 19.27
CA ALA A 371 30.69 6.18 20.67
C ALA A 371 30.93 7.63 21.11
N ASN A 372 31.76 8.41 20.39
CA ASN A 372 32.04 9.80 20.68
C ASN A 372 30.88 10.71 20.22
N THR A 373 30.27 11.43 21.15
CA THR A 373 29.16 12.35 20.86
C THR A 373 29.56 13.46 19.88
N ALA A 374 30.77 14.01 20.01
CA ALA A 374 31.24 15.06 19.09
C ALA A 374 31.36 14.54 17.65
N PHE A 375 31.79 13.29 17.46
CA PHE A 375 31.83 12.66 16.14
C PHE A 375 30.44 12.55 15.53
N ARG A 376 29.43 12.08 16.29
CA ARG A 376 28.05 12.02 15.82
C ARG A 376 27.47 13.41 15.49
N GLN A 377 27.81 14.41 16.28
CA GLN A 377 27.40 15.80 16.02
C GLN A 377 27.98 16.38 14.73
N CYS A 378 29.12 15.85 14.22
CA CYS A 378 29.65 16.27 12.94
C CYS A 378 28.70 15.92 11.80
N PHE A 379 28.06 14.75 11.84
CA PHE A 379 27.03 14.37 10.84
C PHE A 379 25.85 15.33 10.92
N TYR A 380 25.31 15.57 12.11
CA TYR A 380 24.16 16.46 12.29
C TYR A 380 24.44 17.91 11.83
N LYS A 381 25.65 18.43 12.12
CA LYS A 381 26.04 19.79 11.76
C LYS A 381 26.56 19.93 10.33
N GLY A 382 27.07 18.86 9.75
CA GLY A 382 27.64 18.84 8.41
C GLY A 382 26.67 18.45 7.30
N LEU A 383 25.50 17.93 7.65
CA LEU A 383 24.44 17.64 6.69
C LEU A 383 23.75 18.94 6.26
N GLU A 384 23.87 19.23 4.98
CA GLU A 384 23.04 20.26 4.34
C GLU A 384 21.69 19.61 3.98
N LEU A 385 20.67 19.94 4.76
CA LEU A 385 19.33 19.33 4.62
C LEU A 385 18.42 20.10 3.66
N THR A 386 18.85 21.28 3.20
CA THR A 386 18.03 22.15 2.33
C THR A 386 17.62 21.45 1.03
N ASN A 387 18.46 20.54 0.54
CA ASN A 387 18.20 19.78 -0.70
C ASN A 387 17.57 18.39 -0.46
N TRP A 388 17.20 18.10 0.79
CA TRP A 388 16.59 16.80 1.18
C TRP A 388 15.07 16.87 1.34
N TYR A 389 14.53 18.08 1.48
CA TYR A 389 13.10 18.33 1.71
C TYR A 389 12.44 18.96 0.50
#